data_50383ae35efbaf26ccb0e943b9589073
#
_entry.id   50383ae35efbaf26ccb0e943b9589073
#
_cell.length_a   1.000
_cell.length_b   1.000
_cell.length_c   1.000
_cell.angle_alpha   90.00
_cell.angle_beta   90.00
_cell.angle_gamma   90.00
#
_symmetry.space_group_name_H-M   'P 1'
#
loop_
_entity.id
_entity.type
_entity.pdbx_description
1 polymer ?
#
loop_
_entity_poly.entity_id
_entity_poly.type
_entity_poly.pdbx_seq_one_letter_code
_entity_poly.pdbx_strand_id
1 'polypeptide(L)'
;MPEEAAANQNESAGENGHLAESSMTLMEHLEELRQRLTRAAIAVGVCFLVAYFFKEQLYGYLTIPLKAAMPPEAKLIYTAPAEAFFTYLKVAFLAGLVGASPVIFYQLWRFISPGLYESERRSIWPFVIFSSVLFISGTIFCYAVVFPYAFQFFMSFATDEITPMLKLNEYLSFSSMLLFAFGVVFEMPLILVFLGRLGVVTSQGLRKKRKYAILIMFAGAAFITPPDVISQILMALPLMVLYEISIWLVAASQKKKAAKEAEMEAEFGDGEEKAAEDA
;
A
#
# COMPACT_ATOMS: atom_id res chain seq x y z
N MET A 1 2.22 -9.44 63.77
CA MET A 1 1.67 -10.37 62.75
C MET A 1 0.47 -9.87 61.95
N PRO A 2 -0.17 -8.68 62.15
CA PRO A 2 -1.12 -8.10 61.19
C PRO A 2 -0.55 -7.05 60.23
N GLU A 3 0.65 -6.54 60.47
CA GLU A 3 1.23 -5.41 59.73
C GLU A 3 1.96 -5.86 58.42
N GLU A 4 2.50 -7.07 58.40
CA GLU A 4 3.17 -7.66 57.23
C GLU A 4 2.19 -8.11 56.11
N ALA A 5 0.96 -8.44 56.47
CA ALA A 5 -0.10 -8.79 55.51
C ALA A 5 -0.67 -7.57 54.78
N ALA A 6 -0.62 -6.38 55.35
CA ALA A 6 -1.08 -5.14 54.75
C ALA A 6 -0.04 -4.56 53.76
N ALA A 7 1.26 -4.74 54.01
CA ALA A 7 2.32 -4.30 53.14
C ALA A 7 2.34 -5.12 51.81
N ASN A 8 2.11 -6.43 51.92
CA ASN A 8 2.12 -7.31 50.74
C ASN A 8 0.89 -7.14 49.83
N GLN A 9 -0.22 -6.63 50.35
CA GLN A 9 -1.41 -6.31 49.53
C GLN A 9 -1.26 -4.98 48.76
N ASN A 10 -0.48 -4.03 49.31
CA ASN A 10 -0.22 -2.76 48.64
C ASN A 10 0.82 -2.88 47.51
N GLU A 11 1.81 -3.76 47.61
CA GLU A 11 2.78 -4.03 46.52
C GLU A 11 2.11 -4.76 45.36
N SER A 12 1.25 -5.74 45.61
CA SER A 12 0.53 -6.46 44.53
C SER A 12 -0.53 -5.60 43.83
N ALA A 13 -1.08 -4.59 44.49
CA ALA A 13 -2.02 -3.63 43.86
C ALA A 13 -1.29 -2.58 43.03
N GLY A 14 -0.06 -2.20 43.39
CA GLY A 14 0.78 -1.28 42.62
C GLY A 14 1.33 -1.90 41.32
N GLU A 15 1.75 -3.17 41.37
CA GLU A 15 2.29 -3.89 40.22
C GLU A 15 1.21 -4.21 39.16
N ASN A 16 0.01 -4.55 39.58
CA ASN A 16 -1.12 -4.79 38.67
C ASN A 16 -1.68 -3.49 38.06
N GLY A 17 -1.51 -2.33 38.73
CA GLY A 17 -1.89 -1.02 38.19
C GLY A 17 -0.98 -0.57 37.04
N HIS A 18 0.33 -0.81 37.12
CA HIS A 18 1.29 -0.45 36.07
C HIS A 18 1.23 -1.33 34.84
N LEU A 19 0.79 -2.58 34.97
CA LEU A 19 0.60 -3.49 33.82
C LEU A 19 -0.71 -3.23 33.06
N ALA A 20 -1.69 -2.59 33.70
CA ALA A 20 -2.97 -2.24 33.08
C ALA A 20 -2.92 -0.95 32.25
N GLU A 21 -1.96 -0.05 32.48
CA GLU A 21 -1.83 1.22 31.76
C GLU A 21 -1.15 1.11 30.38
N SER A 22 -0.54 0.00 30.02
CA SER A 22 0.22 -0.12 28.77
C SER A 22 -0.48 -0.91 27.63
N SER A 23 -1.59 -1.57 27.91
CA SER A 23 -2.37 -2.28 26.89
C SER A 23 -3.66 -1.52 26.58
N MET A 24 -3.70 -0.83 25.43
CA MET A 24 -4.97 -0.37 24.87
C MET A 24 -5.95 -1.54 24.88
N THR A 25 -7.12 -1.35 25.47
CA THR A 25 -8.17 -2.36 25.44
C THR A 25 -8.59 -2.58 23.98
N LEU A 26 -8.99 -3.80 23.61
CA LEU A 26 -9.47 -4.08 22.24
C LEU A 26 -10.56 -3.08 21.81
N MET A 27 -11.37 -2.60 22.76
CA MET A 27 -12.41 -1.63 22.51
C MET A 27 -11.86 -0.25 22.13
N GLU A 28 -10.83 0.23 22.83
CA GLU A 28 -10.15 1.49 22.51
C GLU A 28 -9.47 1.43 21.13
N HIS A 29 -8.87 0.28 20.78
CA HIS A 29 -8.26 0.08 19.48
C HIS A 29 -9.30 0.09 18.34
N LEU A 30 -10.46 -0.51 18.55
CA LEU A 30 -11.58 -0.48 17.59
C LEU A 30 -12.17 0.93 17.45
N GLU A 31 -12.24 1.69 18.53
CA GLU A 31 -12.71 3.07 18.48
C GLU A 31 -11.71 3.97 17.74
N GLU A 32 -10.41 3.78 17.96
CA GLU A 32 -9.36 4.45 17.21
C GLU A 32 -9.46 4.12 15.70
N LEU A 33 -9.62 2.85 15.34
CA LEU A 33 -9.81 2.41 13.94
C LEU A 33 -11.01 3.12 13.31
N ARG A 34 -12.15 3.16 14.01
CA ARG A 34 -13.36 3.85 13.52
C ARG A 34 -13.11 5.33 13.25
N GLN A 35 -12.47 6.03 14.19
CA GLN A 35 -12.18 7.46 14.06
C GLN A 35 -11.23 7.73 12.87
N ARG A 36 -10.18 6.89 12.69
CA ARG A 36 -9.22 7.03 11.61
C ARG A 36 -9.84 6.73 10.25
N LEU A 37 -10.64 5.67 10.17
CA LEU A 37 -11.38 5.32 8.96
C LEU A 37 -12.35 6.43 8.56
N THR A 38 -13.06 7.02 9.54
CA THR A 38 -13.97 8.15 9.29
C THR A 38 -13.22 9.36 8.74
N ARG A 39 -12.04 9.71 9.29
CA ARG A 39 -11.22 10.81 8.78
C ARG A 39 -10.69 10.54 7.37
N ALA A 40 -10.26 9.31 7.09
CA ALA A 40 -9.85 8.90 5.75
C ALA A 40 -11.02 8.99 4.76
N ALA A 41 -12.22 8.50 5.13
CA ALA A 41 -13.41 8.57 4.31
C ALA A 41 -13.84 10.02 4.02
N ILE A 42 -13.75 10.92 5.01
CA ILE A 42 -14.03 12.35 4.81
C ILE A 42 -13.03 12.96 3.81
N ALA A 43 -11.74 12.64 3.94
CA ALA A 43 -10.71 13.13 3.00
C ALA A 43 -10.99 12.64 1.57
N VAL A 44 -11.34 11.36 1.40
CA VAL A 44 -11.76 10.82 0.10
C VAL A 44 -13.00 11.53 -0.42
N GLY A 45 -14.01 11.79 0.42
CA GLY A 45 -15.21 12.51 0.06
C GLY A 45 -14.94 13.94 -0.43
N VAL A 46 -14.07 14.66 0.27
CA VAL A 46 -13.67 16.03 -0.13
C VAL A 46 -12.91 16.00 -1.46
N CYS A 47 -11.90 15.12 -1.59
CA CYS A 47 -11.14 14.97 -2.83
C CYS A 47 -12.04 14.50 -4.00
N PHE A 48 -12.99 13.62 -3.74
CA PHE A 48 -14.01 13.20 -4.72
C PHE A 48 -14.85 14.38 -5.21
N LEU A 49 -15.35 15.21 -4.31
CA LEU A 49 -16.13 16.37 -4.70
C LEU A 49 -15.32 17.34 -5.57
N VAL A 50 -14.07 17.60 -5.21
CA VAL A 50 -13.16 18.41 -6.04
C VAL A 50 -12.94 17.75 -7.40
N ALA A 51 -12.62 16.46 -7.44
CA ALA A 51 -12.40 15.72 -8.68
C ALA A 51 -13.65 15.69 -9.58
N TYR A 52 -14.83 15.68 -8.98
CA TYR A 52 -16.08 15.66 -9.74
C TYR A 52 -16.30 16.94 -10.57
N PHE A 53 -15.81 18.09 -10.15
CA PHE A 53 -15.82 19.31 -10.97
C PHE A 53 -14.96 19.18 -12.24
N PHE A 54 -13.92 18.32 -12.19
CA PHE A 54 -12.99 18.08 -13.30
C PHE A 54 -13.25 16.74 -14.01
N LYS A 55 -14.42 16.13 -13.82
CA LYS A 55 -14.75 14.77 -14.30
C LYS A 55 -14.51 14.55 -15.80
N GLU A 56 -14.83 15.56 -16.63
CA GLU A 56 -14.68 15.47 -18.09
C GLU A 56 -13.21 15.48 -18.52
N GLN A 57 -12.40 16.35 -17.89
CA GLN A 57 -10.96 16.41 -18.13
C GLN A 57 -10.28 15.11 -17.66
N LEU A 58 -10.62 14.63 -16.46
CA LEU A 58 -10.10 13.38 -15.91
C LEU A 58 -10.47 12.19 -16.79
N TYR A 59 -11.70 12.11 -17.25
CA TYR A 59 -12.13 11.10 -18.22
C TYR A 59 -11.35 11.22 -19.53
N GLY A 60 -11.17 12.44 -20.04
CA GLY A 60 -10.38 12.71 -21.23
C GLY A 60 -8.96 12.18 -21.11
N TYR A 61 -8.27 12.48 -20.02
CA TYR A 61 -6.92 11.95 -19.73
C TYR A 61 -6.92 10.43 -19.61
N LEU A 62 -7.85 9.86 -18.87
CA LEU A 62 -7.89 8.41 -18.66
C LEU A 62 -8.07 7.63 -19.97
N THR A 63 -8.77 8.20 -20.96
CA THR A 63 -9.03 7.54 -22.25
C THR A 63 -7.91 7.72 -23.28
N ILE A 64 -6.89 8.56 -23.04
CA ILE A 64 -5.79 8.77 -23.99
C ILE A 64 -5.10 7.47 -24.41
N PRO A 65 -4.64 6.58 -23.48
CA PRO A 65 -3.93 5.36 -23.85
C PRO A 65 -4.78 4.40 -24.70
N LEU A 66 -6.07 4.33 -24.41
CA LEU A 66 -7.00 3.53 -25.19
C LEU A 66 -7.20 4.10 -26.58
N LYS A 67 -7.48 5.42 -26.69
CA LYS A 67 -7.66 6.08 -28.00
C LYS A 67 -6.44 5.98 -28.89
N ALA A 68 -5.26 5.97 -28.31
CA ALA A 68 -4.01 5.76 -29.07
C ALA A 68 -3.86 4.34 -29.64
N ALA A 69 -4.52 3.34 -29.02
CA ALA A 69 -4.50 1.96 -29.48
C ALA A 69 -5.69 1.62 -30.41
N MET A 70 -6.77 2.40 -30.36
CA MET A 70 -7.98 2.16 -31.17
C MET A 70 -7.82 2.64 -32.62
N PRO A 71 -8.53 2.02 -33.58
CA PRO A 71 -8.69 2.56 -34.93
C PRO A 71 -9.25 4.00 -34.90
N PRO A 72 -8.86 4.88 -35.85
CA PRO A 72 -9.22 6.30 -35.83
C PRO A 72 -10.72 6.60 -35.76
N GLU A 73 -11.55 5.71 -36.29
CA GLU A 73 -13.03 5.88 -36.33
C GLU A 73 -13.74 5.20 -35.17
N ALA A 74 -13.04 4.41 -34.36
CA ALA A 74 -13.63 3.67 -33.26
C ALA A 74 -13.97 4.62 -32.09
N LYS A 75 -15.16 4.42 -31.51
CA LYS A 75 -15.66 5.20 -30.38
C LYS A 75 -16.08 4.28 -29.25
N LEU A 76 -15.93 4.78 -28.02
CA LEU A 76 -16.54 4.10 -26.85
C LEU A 76 -18.07 4.25 -26.95
N ILE A 77 -18.75 3.14 -26.72
CA ILE A 77 -20.21 3.10 -26.69
C ILE A 77 -20.73 2.96 -25.27
N TYR A 78 -21.90 3.47 -25.01
CA TYR A 78 -22.66 3.16 -23.80
C TYR A 78 -23.98 2.53 -24.20
N THR A 79 -24.45 1.57 -23.40
CA THR A 79 -25.63 0.75 -23.71
C THR A 79 -26.80 1.03 -22.76
N ALA A 80 -26.54 1.71 -21.65
CA ALA A 80 -27.55 2.07 -20.67
C ALA A 80 -27.58 3.60 -20.45
N PRO A 81 -28.75 4.25 -20.30
CA PRO A 81 -28.86 5.70 -20.18
C PRO A 81 -28.07 6.30 -19.01
N ALA A 82 -27.98 5.58 -17.88
CA ALA A 82 -27.25 6.02 -16.70
C ALA A 82 -25.74 5.72 -16.74
N GLU A 83 -25.26 4.98 -17.73
CA GLU A 83 -23.88 4.48 -17.80
C GLU A 83 -22.86 5.62 -17.83
N ALA A 84 -23.11 6.65 -18.61
CA ALA A 84 -22.24 7.83 -18.69
C ALA A 84 -22.14 8.57 -17.34
N PHE A 85 -23.24 8.69 -16.61
CA PHE A 85 -23.27 9.32 -15.29
C PHE A 85 -22.42 8.54 -14.27
N PHE A 86 -22.64 7.23 -14.15
CA PHE A 86 -21.86 6.38 -13.24
C PHE A 86 -20.39 6.31 -13.62
N THR A 87 -20.08 6.42 -14.89
CA THR A 87 -18.73 6.54 -15.43
C THR A 87 -17.99 7.74 -14.86
N TYR A 88 -18.59 8.93 -14.96
CA TYR A 88 -17.98 10.14 -14.39
C TYR A 88 -17.84 10.07 -12.87
N LEU A 89 -18.80 9.44 -12.18
CA LEU A 89 -18.69 9.18 -10.74
C LEU A 89 -17.50 8.28 -10.40
N LYS A 90 -17.31 7.19 -11.13
CA LYS A 90 -16.17 6.27 -10.93
C LYS A 90 -14.83 6.96 -11.17
N VAL A 91 -14.71 7.74 -12.24
CA VAL A 91 -13.49 8.50 -12.55
C VAL A 91 -13.19 9.53 -11.45
N ALA A 92 -14.19 10.27 -11.01
CA ALA A 92 -14.03 11.25 -9.93
C ALA A 92 -13.68 10.57 -8.60
N PHE A 93 -14.27 9.41 -8.30
CA PHE A 93 -13.96 8.63 -7.10
C PHE A 93 -12.53 8.12 -7.11
N LEU A 94 -12.07 7.57 -8.24
CA LEU A 94 -10.70 7.09 -8.40
C LEU A 94 -9.69 8.24 -8.23
N ALA A 95 -9.92 9.36 -8.89
CA ALA A 95 -9.08 10.55 -8.76
C ALA A 95 -9.09 11.10 -7.33
N GLY A 96 -10.27 11.10 -6.69
CA GLY A 96 -10.42 11.47 -5.28
C GLY A 96 -9.64 10.56 -4.34
N LEU A 97 -9.65 9.26 -4.60
CA LEU A 97 -8.88 8.27 -3.83
C LEU A 97 -7.36 8.51 -3.97
N VAL A 98 -6.89 8.73 -5.21
CA VAL A 98 -5.47 9.03 -5.47
C VAL A 98 -5.08 10.36 -4.81
N GLY A 99 -5.90 11.40 -4.91
CA GLY A 99 -5.67 12.69 -4.27
C GLY A 99 -5.69 12.64 -2.75
N ALA A 100 -6.53 11.78 -2.16
CA ALA A 100 -6.62 11.57 -0.71
C ALA A 100 -5.54 10.61 -0.16
N SER A 101 -4.76 9.96 -1.02
CA SER A 101 -3.79 8.94 -0.61
C SER A 101 -2.82 9.40 0.50
N PRO A 102 -2.29 10.64 0.55
CA PRO A 102 -1.44 11.07 1.65
C PRO A 102 -2.16 11.07 3.00
N VAL A 103 -3.43 11.46 3.01
CA VAL A 103 -4.24 11.46 4.24
C VAL A 103 -4.60 10.03 4.66
N ILE A 104 -4.93 9.17 3.69
CA ILE A 104 -5.20 7.75 3.92
C ILE A 104 -3.98 7.09 4.56
N PHE A 105 -2.79 7.25 3.96
CA PHE A 105 -1.56 6.68 4.50
C PHE A 105 -1.17 7.28 5.85
N TYR A 106 -1.39 8.57 6.06
CA TYR A 106 -1.20 9.17 7.38
C TYR A 106 -2.08 8.50 8.46
N GLN A 107 -3.37 8.28 8.18
CA GLN A 107 -4.26 7.60 9.12
C GLN A 107 -3.86 6.15 9.33
N LEU A 108 -3.46 5.45 8.25
CA LEU A 108 -3.01 4.06 8.29
C LEU A 108 -1.73 3.90 9.13
N TRP A 109 -0.69 4.66 8.81
CA TRP A 109 0.59 4.57 9.53
C TRP A 109 0.46 5.01 10.98
N ARG A 110 -0.36 5.98 11.28
CA ARG A 110 -0.64 6.39 12.64
C ARG A 110 -1.42 5.32 13.43
N PHE A 111 -2.27 4.53 12.79
CA PHE A 111 -2.95 3.39 13.40
C PHE A 111 -1.99 2.24 13.71
N ILE A 112 -1.01 2.02 12.85
CA ILE A 112 -0.01 0.96 12.99
C ILE A 112 1.11 1.36 13.99
N SER A 113 1.33 2.65 14.20
CA SER A 113 2.45 3.20 14.98
C SER A 113 2.52 2.78 16.46
N PRO A 114 1.43 2.50 17.19
CA PRO A 114 1.53 1.99 18.56
C PRO A 114 2.30 0.67 18.67
N GLY A 115 2.36 -0.13 17.61
CA GLY A 115 3.15 -1.37 17.54
C GLY A 115 4.65 -1.16 17.24
N LEU A 116 5.13 0.08 17.08
CA LEU A 116 6.55 0.37 16.85
C LEU A 116 7.28 0.69 18.16
N TYR A 117 8.60 0.40 18.20
CA TYR A 117 9.48 0.85 19.29
C TYR A 117 9.44 2.37 19.45
N GLU A 118 9.55 2.87 20.67
CA GLU A 118 9.46 4.31 20.98
C GLU A 118 10.42 5.19 20.18
N SER A 119 11.60 4.69 19.87
CA SER A 119 12.60 5.39 19.02
C SER A 119 12.16 5.57 17.56
N GLU A 120 11.28 4.70 17.04
CA GLU A 120 10.77 4.75 15.66
C GLU A 120 9.43 5.50 15.57
N ARG A 121 8.67 5.57 16.68
CA ARG A 121 7.39 6.29 16.77
C ARG A 121 7.53 7.79 16.51
N ARG A 122 8.72 8.35 16.68
CA ARG A 122 9.01 9.80 16.54
C ARG A 122 8.98 10.28 15.07
N SER A 123 8.96 9.38 14.08
CA SER A 123 9.02 9.76 12.67
C SER A 123 8.10 8.91 11.77
N ILE A 124 6.78 9.15 11.86
CA ILE A 124 5.79 8.55 10.96
C ILE A 124 5.85 9.19 9.55
N TRP A 125 6.26 10.45 9.47
CA TRP A 125 6.25 11.24 8.25
C TRP A 125 7.00 10.63 7.05
N PRO A 126 8.21 10.06 7.21
CA PRO A 126 8.87 9.39 6.10
C PRO A 126 8.03 8.25 5.51
N PHE A 127 7.39 7.43 6.36
CA PHE A 127 6.54 6.34 5.88
C PHE A 127 5.33 6.86 5.10
N VAL A 128 4.69 7.93 5.57
CA VAL A 128 3.55 8.56 4.88
C VAL A 128 3.97 9.12 3.53
N ILE A 129 5.11 9.82 3.47
CA ILE A 129 5.63 10.39 2.22
C ILE A 129 5.99 9.28 1.24
N PHE A 130 6.75 8.25 1.69
CA PHE A 130 7.12 7.13 0.84
C PHE A 130 5.92 6.35 0.34
N SER A 131 4.92 6.04 1.19
CA SER A 131 3.67 5.42 0.76
C SER A 131 2.96 6.27 -0.28
N SER A 132 2.77 7.55 -0.03
CA SER A 132 2.08 8.43 -0.99
C SER A 132 2.79 8.47 -2.34
N VAL A 133 4.13 8.58 -2.33
CA VAL A 133 4.93 8.58 -3.56
C VAL A 133 4.87 7.23 -4.27
N LEU A 134 4.99 6.11 -3.55
CA LEU A 134 4.91 4.77 -4.13
C LEU A 134 3.55 4.50 -4.74
N PHE A 135 2.46 4.82 -4.04
CA PHE A 135 1.09 4.65 -4.54
C PHE A 135 0.84 5.45 -5.83
N ILE A 136 1.21 6.74 -5.82
CA ILE A 136 1.07 7.61 -6.99
C ILE A 136 1.97 7.12 -8.12
N SER A 137 3.21 6.73 -7.85
CA SER A 137 4.12 6.20 -8.87
C SER A 137 3.60 4.88 -9.47
N GLY A 138 2.97 4.01 -8.67
CA GLY A 138 2.32 2.79 -9.14
C GLY A 138 1.14 3.09 -10.06
N THR A 139 0.30 4.05 -9.69
CA THR A 139 -0.80 4.51 -10.53
C THR A 139 -0.30 5.11 -11.85
N ILE A 140 0.74 5.95 -11.82
CA ILE A 140 1.37 6.53 -13.02
C ILE A 140 2.02 5.43 -13.87
N PHE A 141 2.72 4.49 -13.26
CA PHE A 141 3.32 3.35 -13.97
C PHE A 141 2.26 2.52 -14.72
N CYS A 142 1.15 2.22 -14.05
CA CYS A 142 0.04 1.52 -14.68
C CYS A 142 -0.50 2.29 -15.89
N TYR A 143 -0.73 3.59 -15.72
CA TYR A 143 -1.25 4.45 -16.77
C TYR A 143 -0.28 4.59 -17.96
N ALA A 144 1.01 4.84 -17.68
CA ALA A 144 2.01 5.17 -18.70
C ALA A 144 2.60 3.93 -19.39
N VAL A 145 2.68 2.80 -18.68
CA VAL A 145 3.33 1.59 -19.16
C VAL A 145 2.32 0.48 -19.41
N VAL A 146 1.55 0.09 -18.39
CA VAL A 146 0.68 -1.09 -18.50
C VAL A 146 -0.46 -0.87 -19.49
N PHE A 147 -1.12 0.27 -19.44
CA PHE A 147 -2.25 0.57 -20.33
C PHE A 147 -1.91 0.53 -21.81
N PRO A 148 -0.86 1.21 -22.29
CA PRO A 148 -0.52 1.15 -23.71
C PRO A 148 -0.30 -0.28 -24.21
N TYR A 149 0.46 -1.08 -23.49
CA TYR A 149 0.71 -2.48 -23.88
C TYR A 149 -0.53 -3.35 -23.79
N ALA A 150 -1.34 -3.22 -22.73
CA ALA A 150 -2.56 -3.99 -22.56
C ALA A 150 -3.58 -3.67 -23.65
N PHE A 151 -3.81 -2.37 -23.95
CA PHE A 151 -4.78 -1.98 -24.97
C PHE A 151 -4.29 -2.28 -26.39
N GLN A 152 -3.00 -2.12 -26.69
CA GLN A 152 -2.45 -2.57 -27.96
C GLN A 152 -2.65 -4.07 -28.15
N PHE A 153 -2.41 -4.86 -27.13
CA PHE A 153 -2.65 -6.31 -27.16
C PHE A 153 -4.12 -6.62 -27.44
N PHE A 154 -5.06 -6.04 -26.70
CA PHE A 154 -6.49 -6.28 -26.94
C PHE A 154 -6.96 -5.81 -28.31
N MET A 155 -6.42 -4.72 -28.83
CA MET A 155 -6.75 -4.22 -30.17
C MET A 155 -6.10 -5.03 -31.28
N SER A 156 -5.05 -5.81 -31.01
CA SER A 156 -4.43 -6.69 -32.01
C SER A 156 -5.32 -7.84 -32.50
N PHE A 157 -6.40 -8.13 -31.77
CA PHE A 157 -7.42 -9.11 -32.19
C PHE A 157 -8.48 -8.52 -33.12
N ALA A 158 -8.46 -7.21 -33.37
CA ALA A 158 -9.33 -6.59 -34.36
C ALA A 158 -8.91 -7.01 -35.78
N THR A 159 -9.89 -7.40 -36.60
CA THR A 159 -9.72 -7.75 -37.99
C THR A 159 -10.76 -7.03 -38.86
N ASP A 160 -10.68 -7.12 -40.17
CA ASP A 160 -11.69 -6.52 -41.05
C ASP A 160 -13.12 -7.06 -40.78
N GLU A 161 -13.21 -8.29 -40.23
CA GLU A 161 -14.48 -8.93 -39.86
C GLU A 161 -14.88 -8.68 -38.39
N ILE A 162 -13.92 -8.34 -37.52
CA ILE A 162 -14.13 -8.18 -36.09
C ILE A 162 -13.79 -6.75 -35.68
N THR A 163 -14.82 -5.90 -35.55
CA THR A 163 -14.65 -4.52 -35.09
C THR A 163 -14.81 -4.43 -33.59
N PRO A 164 -13.83 -3.90 -32.85
CA PRO A 164 -13.92 -3.77 -31.40
C PRO A 164 -14.95 -2.72 -31.01
N MET A 165 -16.02 -3.13 -30.34
CA MET A 165 -17.04 -2.24 -29.77
C MET A 165 -16.88 -2.19 -28.24
N LEU A 166 -16.06 -1.27 -27.76
CA LEU A 166 -15.73 -1.17 -26.33
C LEU A 166 -16.83 -0.41 -25.57
N LYS A 167 -17.39 -1.06 -24.57
CA LYS A 167 -18.34 -0.42 -23.64
C LYS A 167 -17.61 0.47 -22.66
N LEU A 168 -18.15 1.65 -22.47
CA LEU A 168 -17.62 2.67 -21.57
C LEU A 168 -17.44 2.18 -20.15
N ASN A 169 -18.45 1.51 -19.59
CA ASN A 169 -18.43 1.00 -18.22
C ASN A 169 -17.41 -0.13 -18.03
N GLU A 170 -17.26 -1.04 -19.01
CA GLU A 170 -16.30 -2.14 -18.94
C GLU A 170 -14.86 -1.61 -18.98
N TYR A 171 -14.58 -0.71 -19.90
CA TYR A 171 -13.29 -0.02 -19.99
C TYR A 171 -12.90 0.64 -18.67
N LEU A 172 -13.80 1.45 -18.12
CA LEU A 172 -13.50 2.20 -16.91
C LEU A 172 -13.42 1.33 -15.67
N SER A 173 -14.24 0.28 -15.58
CA SER A 173 -14.15 -0.66 -14.47
C SER A 173 -12.81 -1.39 -14.49
N PHE A 174 -12.38 -1.86 -15.65
CA PHE A 174 -11.08 -2.49 -15.83
C PHE A 174 -9.92 -1.53 -15.53
N SER A 175 -9.95 -0.33 -16.13
CA SER A 175 -8.91 0.68 -15.93
C SER A 175 -8.81 1.13 -14.48
N SER A 176 -9.94 1.38 -13.81
CA SER A 176 -9.98 1.79 -12.40
C SER A 176 -9.43 0.69 -11.49
N MET A 177 -9.79 -0.56 -11.73
CA MET A 177 -9.30 -1.72 -10.97
C MET A 177 -7.78 -1.86 -11.11
N LEU A 178 -7.27 -1.73 -12.34
CA LEU A 178 -5.83 -1.79 -12.62
C LEU A 178 -5.05 -0.66 -11.94
N LEU A 179 -5.49 0.59 -12.08
CA LEU A 179 -4.84 1.75 -11.48
C LEU A 179 -4.76 1.63 -9.97
N PHE A 180 -5.86 1.21 -9.33
CA PHE A 180 -5.91 0.99 -7.89
C PHE A 180 -5.01 -0.18 -7.47
N ALA A 181 -5.08 -1.31 -8.18
CA ALA A 181 -4.28 -2.49 -7.88
C ALA A 181 -2.77 -2.20 -7.97
N PHE A 182 -2.31 -1.52 -9.03
CA PHE A 182 -0.91 -1.11 -9.15
C PHE A 182 -0.50 -0.12 -8.07
N GLY A 183 -1.35 0.85 -7.72
CA GLY A 183 -1.10 1.74 -6.60
C GLY A 183 -0.84 0.97 -5.30
N VAL A 184 -1.72 0.01 -4.95
CA VAL A 184 -1.58 -0.82 -3.75
C VAL A 184 -0.36 -1.75 -3.82
N VAL A 185 -0.11 -2.38 -4.97
CA VAL A 185 1.03 -3.30 -5.14
C VAL A 185 2.37 -2.58 -5.02
N PHE A 186 2.45 -1.33 -5.44
CA PHE A 186 3.66 -0.53 -5.27
C PHE A 186 3.99 -0.22 -3.80
N GLU A 187 3.04 -0.38 -2.87
CA GLU A 187 3.31 -0.35 -1.42
C GLU A 187 4.08 -1.57 -0.91
N MET A 188 4.12 -2.67 -1.67
CA MET A 188 4.75 -3.93 -1.24
C MET A 188 6.19 -3.75 -0.74
N PRO A 189 7.09 -2.98 -1.39
CA PRO A 189 8.45 -2.76 -0.89
C PRO A 189 8.47 -2.13 0.50
N LEU A 190 7.63 -1.13 0.74
CA LEU A 190 7.58 -0.43 2.02
C LEU A 190 6.98 -1.31 3.12
N ILE A 191 5.92 -2.06 2.81
CA ILE A 191 5.30 -3.02 3.73
C ILE A 191 6.30 -4.10 4.13
N LEU A 192 7.06 -4.67 3.18
CA LEU A 192 8.04 -5.71 3.46
C LEU A 192 9.24 -5.19 4.27
N VAL A 193 9.70 -3.96 4.00
CA VAL A 193 10.73 -3.29 4.81
C VAL A 193 10.24 -3.07 6.24
N PHE A 194 9.00 -2.62 6.40
CA PHE A 194 8.38 -2.43 7.70
C PHE A 194 8.28 -3.76 8.49
N LEU A 195 7.77 -4.82 7.88
CA LEU A 195 7.72 -6.16 8.48
C LEU A 195 9.13 -6.71 8.79
N GLY A 196 10.11 -6.36 7.95
CA GLY A 196 11.51 -6.70 8.18
C GLY A 196 12.10 -6.01 9.41
N ARG A 197 11.74 -4.74 9.68
CA ARG A 197 12.14 -4.02 10.90
C ARG A 197 11.51 -4.58 12.16
N LEU A 198 10.25 -5.03 12.07
CA LEU A 198 9.56 -5.73 13.15
C LEU A 198 10.12 -7.16 13.40
N GLY A 199 11.00 -7.66 12.55
CA GLY A 199 11.55 -9.01 12.68
C GLY A 199 10.61 -10.13 12.19
N VAL A 200 9.43 -9.78 11.68
CA VAL A 200 8.44 -10.76 11.16
C VAL A 200 8.93 -11.43 9.88
N VAL A 201 9.69 -10.69 9.06
CA VAL A 201 10.20 -11.16 7.76
C VAL A 201 11.70 -10.92 7.66
N THR A 202 12.42 -11.89 7.11
CA THR A 202 13.86 -11.75 6.83
C THR A 202 14.13 -11.80 5.34
N SER A 203 15.20 -11.14 4.89
CA SER A 203 15.61 -11.16 3.48
C SER A 203 15.92 -12.59 2.98
N GLN A 204 16.49 -13.44 3.85
CA GLN A 204 16.71 -14.86 3.55
C GLN A 204 15.41 -15.63 3.44
N GLY A 205 14.43 -15.35 4.32
CA GLY A 205 13.10 -15.96 4.28
C GLY A 205 12.36 -15.62 2.99
N LEU A 206 12.39 -14.35 2.57
CA LEU A 206 11.81 -13.89 1.31
C LEU A 206 12.45 -14.59 0.11
N ARG A 207 13.79 -14.69 0.07
CA ARG A 207 14.52 -15.42 -0.99
C ARG A 207 14.11 -16.89 -1.09
N LYS A 208 13.96 -17.58 0.04
CA LYS A 208 13.52 -18.98 0.08
C LYS A 208 12.07 -19.15 -0.40
N LYS A 209 11.22 -18.14 -0.17
CA LYS A 209 9.79 -18.18 -0.50
C LYS A 209 9.45 -17.60 -1.88
N ARG A 210 10.43 -17.25 -2.74
CA ARG A 210 10.24 -16.67 -4.08
C ARG A 210 9.20 -17.42 -4.92
N LYS A 211 9.27 -18.75 -4.96
CA LYS A 211 8.34 -19.58 -5.74
C LYS A 211 6.87 -19.37 -5.35
N TYR A 212 6.62 -19.20 -4.05
CA TYR A 212 5.27 -18.93 -3.55
C TYR A 212 4.83 -17.50 -3.84
N ALA A 213 5.75 -16.54 -3.71
CA ALA A 213 5.48 -15.15 -4.05
C ALA A 213 5.13 -15.02 -5.54
N ILE A 214 5.87 -15.65 -6.45
CA ILE A 214 5.58 -15.69 -7.88
C ILE A 214 4.20 -16.30 -8.11
N LEU A 215 3.88 -17.43 -7.49
CA LEU A 215 2.56 -18.07 -7.62
C LEU A 215 1.43 -17.14 -7.19
N ILE A 216 1.59 -16.44 -6.04
CA ILE A 216 0.60 -15.49 -5.53
C ILE A 216 0.45 -14.29 -6.47
N MET A 217 1.56 -13.78 -7.02
CA MET A 217 1.52 -12.66 -7.98
C MET A 217 0.79 -13.04 -9.27
N PHE A 218 1.04 -14.25 -9.81
CA PHE A 218 0.31 -14.73 -10.98
C PHE A 218 -1.17 -15.00 -10.68
N ALA A 219 -1.48 -15.56 -9.51
CA ALA A 219 -2.87 -15.74 -9.07
C ALA A 219 -3.59 -14.39 -8.90
N GLY A 220 -2.94 -13.41 -8.30
CA GLY A 220 -3.47 -12.04 -8.17
C GLY A 220 -3.66 -11.37 -9.52
N ALA A 221 -2.69 -11.49 -10.43
CA ALA A 221 -2.81 -10.98 -11.78
C ALA A 221 -4.01 -11.61 -12.53
N ALA A 222 -4.19 -12.94 -12.44
CA ALA A 222 -5.31 -13.65 -13.06
C ALA A 222 -6.68 -13.22 -12.50
N PHE A 223 -6.74 -12.74 -11.27
CA PHE A 223 -7.98 -12.22 -10.69
C PHE A 223 -8.37 -10.83 -11.22
N ILE A 224 -7.37 -10.04 -11.61
CA ILE A 224 -7.54 -8.65 -12.05
C ILE A 224 -7.69 -8.57 -13.57
N THR A 225 -6.96 -9.40 -14.33
CA THR A 225 -7.02 -9.40 -15.81
C THR A 225 -8.03 -10.42 -16.32
N PRO A 226 -8.56 -10.21 -17.55
CA PRO A 226 -9.20 -11.29 -18.29
C PRO A 226 -8.34 -12.55 -18.29
N PRO A 227 -8.90 -13.75 -18.43
CA PRO A 227 -8.17 -15.01 -18.37
C PRO A 227 -7.34 -15.25 -19.65
N ASP A 228 -6.33 -14.42 -19.86
CA ASP A 228 -5.35 -14.55 -20.94
C ASP A 228 -3.91 -14.51 -20.40
N VAL A 229 -3.04 -15.34 -20.99
CA VAL A 229 -1.67 -15.54 -20.51
C VAL A 229 -0.81 -14.28 -20.69
N ILE A 230 -1.06 -13.50 -21.74
CA ILE A 230 -0.21 -12.36 -22.08
C ILE A 230 -0.45 -11.19 -21.14
N SER A 231 -1.71 -10.82 -20.92
CA SER A 231 -2.05 -9.77 -19.93
C SER A 231 -1.63 -10.17 -18.51
N GLN A 232 -1.77 -11.45 -18.17
CA GLN A 232 -1.33 -11.99 -16.89
C GLN A 232 0.19 -11.85 -16.69
N ILE A 233 1.00 -12.19 -17.69
CA ILE A 233 2.46 -12.02 -17.68
C ILE A 233 2.82 -10.54 -17.60
N LEU A 234 2.17 -9.70 -18.39
CA LEU A 234 2.40 -8.26 -18.44
C LEU A 234 2.19 -7.61 -17.07
N MET A 235 1.19 -8.09 -16.31
CA MET A 235 0.96 -7.65 -14.94
C MET A 235 1.94 -8.26 -13.93
N ALA A 236 2.23 -9.55 -14.03
CA ALA A 236 3.06 -10.24 -13.07
C ALA A 236 4.53 -9.77 -13.10
N LEU A 237 5.06 -9.39 -14.28
CA LEU A 237 6.45 -8.95 -14.43
C LEU A 237 6.82 -7.76 -13.53
N PRO A 238 6.10 -6.62 -13.55
CA PRO A 238 6.39 -5.51 -12.64
C PRO A 238 6.32 -5.90 -11.17
N LEU A 239 5.36 -6.78 -10.80
CA LEU A 239 5.21 -7.26 -9.44
C LEU A 239 6.44 -8.07 -8.99
N MET A 240 6.97 -8.91 -9.88
CA MET A 240 8.19 -9.69 -9.62
C MET A 240 9.41 -8.77 -9.40
N VAL A 241 9.54 -7.74 -10.22
CA VAL A 241 10.61 -6.74 -10.08
C VAL A 241 10.49 -6.01 -8.74
N LEU A 242 9.29 -5.57 -8.36
CA LEU A 242 9.04 -4.94 -7.06
C LEU A 242 9.35 -5.87 -5.88
N TYR A 243 9.04 -7.15 -6.02
CA TYR A 243 9.39 -8.14 -4.99
C TYR A 243 10.91 -8.29 -4.81
N GLU A 244 11.68 -8.35 -5.90
CA GLU A 244 13.14 -8.40 -5.84
C GLU A 244 13.73 -7.12 -5.21
N ILE A 245 13.21 -5.95 -5.61
CA ILE A 245 13.58 -4.67 -4.97
C ILE A 245 13.29 -4.71 -3.47
N SER A 246 12.13 -5.27 -3.07
CA SER A 246 11.75 -5.42 -1.67
C SER A 246 12.74 -6.28 -0.88
N ILE A 247 13.20 -7.40 -1.46
CA ILE A 247 14.23 -8.26 -0.83
C ILE A 247 15.52 -7.48 -0.58
N TRP A 248 15.94 -6.66 -1.54
CA TRP A 248 17.15 -5.84 -1.42
C TRP A 248 16.99 -4.77 -0.33
N LEU A 249 15.87 -4.09 -0.29
CA LEU A 249 15.57 -3.06 0.72
C LEU A 249 15.50 -3.66 2.13
N VAL A 250 14.87 -4.83 2.29
CA VAL A 250 14.83 -5.56 3.57
C VAL A 250 16.24 -5.95 4.01
N ALA A 251 17.07 -6.48 3.10
CA ALA A 251 18.46 -6.83 3.41
C ALA A 251 19.28 -5.62 3.84
N ALA A 252 19.15 -4.49 3.15
CA ALA A 252 19.83 -3.24 3.51
C ALA A 252 19.38 -2.71 4.88
N SER A 253 18.08 -2.76 5.17
CA SER A 253 17.50 -2.37 6.45
C SER A 253 18.01 -3.23 7.61
N GLN A 254 18.06 -4.56 7.42
CA GLN A 254 18.57 -5.50 8.43
C GLN A 254 20.06 -5.29 8.71
N LYS A 255 20.86 -5.07 7.66
CA LYS A 255 22.30 -4.77 7.83
C LYS A 255 22.52 -3.49 8.62
N LYS A 256 21.73 -2.44 8.34
CA LYS A 256 21.82 -1.17 9.08
C LYS A 256 21.43 -1.32 10.55
N LYS A 257 20.42 -2.15 10.85
CA LYS A 257 20.00 -2.44 12.22
C LYS A 257 21.08 -3.17 12.99
N ALA A 258 21.65 -4.24 12.41
CA ALA A 258 22.73 -5.00 13.02
C ALA A 258 24.00 -4.18 13.27
N ALA A 259 24.37 -3.27 12.34
CA ALA A 259 25.49 -2.37 12.53
C ALA A 259 25.27 -1.41 13.72
N LYS A 260 24.05 -0.87 13.86
CA LYS A 260 23.72 0.02 14.97
C LYS A 260 23.69 -0.69 16.33
N GLU A 261 23.22 -1.94 16.35
CA GLU A 261 23.25 -2.78 17.55
C GLU A 261 24.69 -3.08 17.98
N ALA A 262 25.57 -3.42 17.05
CA ALA A 262 26.99 -3.66 17.31
C ALA A 262 27.73 -2.40 17.80
N GLU A 263 27.41 -1.21 17.26
CA GLU A 263 27.95 0.06 17.73
C GLU A 263 27.53 0.36 19.18
N MET A 264 26.26 0.13 19.52
CA MET A 264 25.77 0.32 20.89
C MET A 264 26.40 -0.66 21.88
N GLU A 265 26.56 -1.94 21.51
CA GLU A 265 27.23 -2.95 22.36
C GLU A 265 28.70 -2.56 22.62
N ALA A 266 29.40 -2.06 21.61
CA ALA A 266 30.79 -1.60 21.76
C ALA A 266 30.86 -0.37 22.70
N GLU A 267 29.95 0.59 22.59
CA GLU A 267 29.91 1.79 23.43
C GLU A 267 29.60 1.47 24.90
N PHE A 268 28.71 0.50 25.17
CA PHE A 268 28.42 0.02 26.52
C PHE A 268 29.59 -0.79 27.11
N GLY A 269 30.26 -1.66 26.32
CA GLY A 269 31.41 -2.42 26.75
C GLY A 269 32.61 -1.54 27.16
N ASP A 270 32.93 -0.52 26.36
CA ASP A 270 33.97 0.46 26.70
C ASP A 270 33.65 1.28 27.96
N GLY A 271 32.34 1.52 28.24
CA GLY A 271 31.88 2.21 29.44
C GLY A 271 32.06 1.37 30.72
N GLU A 272 31.80 0.08 30.68
CA GLU A 272 32.00 -0.84 31.80
C GLU A 272 33.50 -1.07 32.11
N GLU A 273 34.35 -1.14 31.07
CA GLU A 273 35.80 -1.34 31.24
C GLU A 273 36.46 -0.13 31.87
N LYS A 274 36.06 1.12 31.48
CA LYS A 274 36.53 2.36 32.13
C LYS A 274 36.02 2.52 33.55
N ALA A 275 34.79 2.12 33.84
CA ALA A 275 34.25 2.17 35.20
C ALA A 275 34.91 1.16 36.15
N ALA A 276 35.42 0.02 35.61
CA ALA A 276 36.18 -0.98 36.37
C ALA A 276 37.65 -0.54 36.59
N GLU A 277 38.22 0.30 35.73
CA GLU A 277 39.61 0.80 35.83
C GLU A 277 39.71 1.98 36.82
N ASP A 278 38.63 2.76 36.99
CA ASP A 278 38.52 3.89 37.92
C ASP A 278 38.09 3.50 39.35
N ALA A 279 37.79 2.23 39.64
CA ALA A 279 37.35 1.71 40.95
C ALA A 279 38.46 0.90 41.65
#